data_e902d5bda58e74dc0d5504724aa50f9c
#
_entry.id   e902d5bda58e74dc0d5504724aa50f9c
#
_cell.length_a   1.000
_cell.length_b   1.000
_cell.length_c   1.000
_cell.angle_alpha   90.00
_cell.angle_beta   90.00
_cell.angle_gamma   90.00
#
_symmetry.space_group_name_H-M   'P 1'
#
loop_
_entity.id
_entity.type
_entity.pdbx_description
1 polymer ?
#
loop_
_entity_poly.entity_id
_entity_poly.type
_entity_poly.pdbx_seq_one_letter_code
_entity_poly.pdbx_strand_id
1 'polypeptide(L)'
;MTKTRILTVCLGNICRSPLAKGILDSLVDPKEVVVDSAGTGDYHIGDPPDERSVEVAKKNGLDITDQRGRQFKADDLVRYDFILAMDNYNYEDIVSLASNEQHKDKVKLILNYAIPGENLDLPDPYFGGISGFDDVYAMLTKACRNFVDKELKNG
;
A
#
# COMPACT_ATOMS: atom_id res chain seq x y z
N MET A 1 -6.61 -16.55 17.51
CA MET A 1 -7.39 -15.83 16.49
C MET A 1 -6.51 -15.37 15.35
N THR A 2 -7.01 -15.50 14.15
CA THR A 2 -6.28 -15.12 12.95
C THR A 2 -6.27 -13.60 12.79
N LYS A 3 -5.09 -13.03 12.55
CA LYS A 3 -4.96 -11.60 12.28
C LYS A 3 -5.47 -11.26 10.89
N THR A 4 -6.03 -10.06 10.73
CA THR A 4 -6.30 -9.50 9.42
C THR A 4 -4.97 -9.12 8.76
N ARG A 5 -4.78 -9.51 7.52
CA ARG A 5 -3.52 -9.29 6.78
C ARG A 5 -3.76 -8.36 5.60
N ILE A 6 -3.01 -7.27 5.56
CA ILE A 6 -3.12 -6.23 4.55
C ILE A 6 -1.79 -6.10 3.82
N LEU A 7 -1.84 -6.03 2.49
CA LEU A 7 -0.67 -5.82 1.65
C LEU A 7 -0.86 -4.57 0.81
N THR A 8 0.09 -3.65 0.87
CA THR A 8 0.10 -2.47 0.01
C THR A 8 1.08 -2.70 -1.14
N VAL A 9 0.67 -2.36 -2.37
CA VAL A 9 1.45 -2.71 -3.56
C VAL A 9 1.58 -1.52 -4.50
N CYS A 10 2.83 -1.22 -4.91
CA CYS A 10 3.12 -0.27 -5.99
C CYS A 10 4.08 -0.94 -6.97
N LEU A 11 4.68 -0.17 -7.88
CA LEU A 11 5.58 -0.75 -8.87
C LEU A 11 6.91 -1.18 -8.24
N GLY A 12 7.62 -0.25 -7.61
CA GLY A 12 8.99 -0.49 -7.13
C GLY A 12 9.11 -0.90 -5.67
N ASN A 13 8.06 -0.72 -4.89
CA ASN A 13 8.05 -0.99 -3.44
C ASN A 13 9.11 -0.16 -2.67
N ILE A 14 9.37 1.06 -3.14
CA ILE A 14 10.28 1.98 -2.45
C ILE A 14 9.66 3.34 -2.11
N CYS A 15 8.54 3.73 -2.75
CA CYS A 15 7.91 5.04 -2.51
C CYS A 15 6.51 4.90 -1.91
N ARG A 16 5.51 4.60 -2.74
CA ARG A 16 4.10 4.67 -2.36
C ARG A 16 3.68 3.57 -1.38
N SER A 17 4.00 2.32 -1.68
CA SER A 17 3.58 1.22 -0.82
C SER A 17 4.26 1.22 0.55
N PRO A 18 5.56 1.59 0.68
CA PRO A 18 6.15 1.74 2.00
C PRO A 18 5.50 2.84 2.84
N LEU A 19 5.12 3.96 2.22
CA LEU A 19 4.40 5.03 2.91
C LEU A 19 3.03 4.55 3.39
N ALA A 20 2.29 3.87 2.52
CA ALA A 20 0.97 3.35 2.87
C ALA A 20 1.07 2.35 4.03
N LYS A 21 2.07 1.46 3.99
CA LYS A 21 2.30 0.52 5.09
C LYS A 21 2.58 1.27 6.39
N GLY A 22 3.47 2.25 6.35
CA GLY A 22 3.81 3.03 7.55
C GLY A 22 2.61 3.74 8.14
N ILE A 23 1.77 4.34 7.30
CA ILE A 23 0.56 5.02 7.76
C ILE A 23 -0.41 4.01 8.38
N LEU A 24 -0.66 2.89 7.72
CA LEU A 24 -1.57 1.86 8.23
C LEU A 24 -1.06 1.28 9.55
N ASP A 25 0.24 1.01 9.67
CA ASP A 25 0.83 0.52 10.91
C ASP A 25 0.56 1.47 12.09
N SER A 26 0.54 2.79 11.82
CA SER A 26 0.26 3.78 12.86
C SER A 26 -1.21 3.85 13.26
N LEU A 27 -2.11 3.26 12.47
CA LEU A 27 -3.57 3.34 12.67
C LEU A 27 -4.17 2.04 13.21
N VAL A 28 -3.41 0.95 13.28
CA VAL A 28 -3.95 -0.37 13.63
C VAL A 28 -3.20 -0.95 14.83
N ASP A 29 -3.85 -1.91 15.50
CA ASP A 29 -3.24 -2.67 16.58
C ASP A 29 -2.47 -3.85 15.98
N PRO A 30 -1.15 -3.94 16.17
CA PRO A 30 -0.35 -5.03 15.60
C PRO A 30 -0.73 -6.41 16.15
N LYS A 31 -1.47 -6.47 17.25
CA LYS A 31 -2.00 -7.73 17.77
C LYS A 31 -3.15 -8.26 16.92
N GLU A 32 -3.83 -7.39 16.19
CA GLU A 32 -5.02 -7.73 15.41
C GLU A 32 -4.82 -7.65 13.91
N VAL A 33 -3.89 -6.80 13.45
CA VAL A 33 -3.69 -6.50 12.03
C VAL A 33 -2.21 -6.55 11.68
N VAL A 34 -1.88 -7.26 10.61
CA VAL A 34 -0.54 -7.29 10.05
C VAL A 34 -0.56 -6.54 8.72
N VAL A 35 0.33 -5.57 8.55
CA VAL A 35 0.48 -4.82 7.30
C VAL A 35 1.86 -5.09 6.72
N ASP A 36 1.89 -5.34 5.41
CA ASP A 36 3.14 -5.55 4.69
C ASP A 36 3.07 -4.78 3.37
N SER A 37 4.17 -4.74 2.61
CA SER A 37 4.23 -4.07 1.32
C SER A 37 5.02 -4.89 0.30
N ALA A 38 4.72 -4.69 -0.99
CA ALA A 38 5.39 -5.38 -2.09
C ALA A 38 5.37 -4.52 -3.36
N GLY A 39 6.16 -4.88 -4.34
CA GLY A 39 6.16 -4.26 -5.65
C GLY A 39 5.76 -5.24 -6.73
N THR A 40 5.09 -4.75 -7.78
CA THR A 40 4.80 -5.60 -8.94
C THR A 40 6.06 -5.86 -9.77
N GLY A 41 7.02 -4.92 -9.72
CA GLY A 41 8.31 -5.09 -10.39
C GLY A 41 9.37 -5.68 -9.48
N ASP A 42 10.50 -6.05 -10.08
CA ASP A 42 11.63 -6.67 -9.37
C ASP A 42 12.83 -5.74 -9.23
N TYR A 43 12.64 -4.44 -9.48
CA TYR A 43 13.74 -3.47 -9.60
C TYR A 43 14.49 -3.19 -8.30
N HIS A 44 13.81 -3.32 -7.16
CA HIS A 44 14.33 -2.88 -5.87
C HIS A 44 14.22 -3.93 -4.77
N ILE A 45 14.32 -5.21 -5.14
CA ILE A 45 14.28 -6.30 -4.17
C ILE A 45 15.45 -6.14 -3.18
N GLY A 46 15.12 -6.10 -1.89
CA GLY A 46 16.11 -5.95 -0.83
C GLY A 46 16.49 -4.50 -0.53
N ASP A 47 16.02 -3.54 -1.32
CA ASP A 47 16.36 -2.13 -1.12
C ASP A 47 15.54 -1.50 -0.02
N PRO A 48 16.11 -0.50 0.70
CA PRO A 48 15.33 0.31 1.63
C PRO A 48 14.40 1.24 0.86
N PRO A 49 13.41 1.86 1.53
CA PRO A 49 12.57 2.88 0.91
C PRO A 49 13.39 4.05 0.39
N ASP A 50 12.85 4.73 -0.64
CA ASP A 50 13.44 5.95 -1.18
C ASP A 50 13.63 6.98 -0.07
N GLU A 51 14.78 7.68 -0.08
CA GLU A 51 15.11 8.66 0.97
C GLU A 51 14.04 9.74 1.13
N ARG A 52 13.40 10.15 0.04
CA ARG A 52 12.35 11.17 0.07
C ARG A 52 11.09 10.66 0.76
N SER A 53 10.77 9.36 0.59
CA SER A 53 9.68 8.72 1.32
C SER A 53 9.99 8.62 2.81
N VAL A 54 11.23 8.25 3.13
CA VAL A 54 11.68 8.20 4.53
C VAL A 54 11.55 9.58 5.17
N GLU A 55 11.97 10.63 4.45
CA GLU A 55 11.94 12.00 4.97
C GLU A 55 10.51 12.50 5.20
N VAL A 56 9.60 12.27 4.25
CA VAL A 56 8.22 12.71 4.42
C VAL A 56 7.53 11.94 5.55
N ALA A 57 7.83 10.66 5.69
CA ALA A 57 7.31 9.86 6.80
C ALA A 57 7.81 10.42 8.14
N LYS A 58 9.10 10.70 8.24
CA LYS A 58 9.73 11.25 9.46
C LYS A 58 9.11 12.60 9.85
N LYS A 59 8.88 13.48 8.88
CA LYS A 59 8.21 14.77 9.13
C LYS A 59 6.85 14.59 9.79
N ASN A 60 6.19 13.46 9.54
CA ASN A 60 4.86 13.15 10.06
C ASN A 60 4.89 12.16 11.22
N GLY A 61 6.07 11.95 11.82
CA GLY A 61 6.22 11.12 13.01
C GLY A 61 6.30 9.62 12.76
N LEU A 62 6.56 9.20 11.51
CA LEU A 62 6.63 7.78 11.14
C LEU A 62 8.04 7.38 10.74
N ASP A 63 8.43 6.15 11.09
CA ASP A 63 9.69 5.55 10.69
C ASP A 63 9.41 4.35 9.78
N ILE A 64 9.85 4.43 8.53
CA ILE A 64 9.71 3.34 7.56
C ILE A 64 11.05 2.74 7.15
N THR A 65 12.12 3.06 7.88
CA THR A 65 13.49 2.68 7.51
C THR A 65 13.77 1.19 7.61
N ASP A 66 12.98 0.44 8.36
CA ASP A 66 13.14 -1.01 8.52
C ASP A 66 12.53 -1.82 7.39
N GLN A 67 11.78 -1.19 6.50
CA GLN A 67 11.18 -1.88 5.36
C GLN A 67 12.23 -2.21 4.30
N ARG A 68 11.99 -3.32 3.58
CA ARG A 68 12.84 -3.74 2.44
C ARG A 68 11.94 -4.17 1.29
N GLY A 69 12.35 -3.81 0.07
CA GLY A 69 11.58 -4.16 -1.12
C GLY A 69 11.48 -5.66 -1.32
N ARG A 70 10.31 -6.11 -1.75
CA ARG A 70 10.10 -7.48 -2.22
C ARG A 70 9.12 -7.47 -3.38
N GLN A 71 9.14 -8.53 -4.20
CA GLN A 71 8.24 -8.63 -5.33
C GLN A 71 6.94 -9.31 -4.91
N PHE A 72 5.82 -8.80 -5.44
CA PHE A 72 4.50 -9.42 -5.31
C PHE A 72 4.49 -10.76 -6.02
N LYS A 73 3.87 -11.77 -5.40
CA LYS A 73 3.74 -13.12 -5.95
C LYS A 73 2.28 -13.57 -5.88
N ALA A 74 1.92 -14.53 -6.75
CA ALA A 74 0.57 -15.07 -6.78
C ALA A 74 0.12 -15.61 -5.40
N ASP A 75 1.03 -16.16 -4.61
CA ASP A 75 0.73 -16.65 -3.27
C ASP A 75 0.23 -15.55 -2.33
N ASP A 76 0.58 -14.30 -2.58
CA ASP A 76 0.09 -13.17 -1.78
C ASP A 76 -1.43 -13.03 -1.88
N LEU A 77 -2.03 -13.43 -3.00
CA LEU A 77 -3.50 -13.42 -3.17
C LEU A 77 -4.20 -14.43 -2.25
N VAL A 78 -3.48 -15.46 -1.82
CA VAL A 78 -4.00 -16.44 -0.86
C VAL A 78 -3.80 -15.95 0.57
N ARG A 79 -2.63 -15.35 0.84
CA ARG A 79 -2.17 -15.05 2.20
C ARG A 79 -2.75 -13.78 2.80
N TYR A 80 -3.15 -12.82 1.98
CA TYR A 80 -3.65 -11.51 2.46
C TYR A 80 -5.14 -11.40 2.27
N ASP A 81 -5.79 -10.67 3.19
CA ASP A 81 -7.23 -10.41 3.15
C ASP A 81 -7.56 -9.21 2.28
N PHE A 82 -6.70 -8.20 2.32
CA PHE A 82 -6.83 -6.98 1.50
C PHE A 82 -5.52 -6.71 0.79
N ILE A 83 -5.61 -6.42 -0.51
CA ILE A 83 -4.45 -6.04 -1.32
C ILE A 83 -4.76 -4.68 -1.92
N LEU A 84 -4.03 -3.66 -1.47
CA LEU A 84 -4.29 -2.27 -1.83
C LEU A 84 -3.29 -1.82 -2.89
N ALA A 85 -3.79 -1.65 -4.11
CA ALA A 85 -3.00 -1.20 -5.26
C ALA A 85 -2.96 0.33 -5.30
N MET A 86 -1.80 0.88 -5.62
CA MET A 86 -1.62 2.32 -5.65
C MET A 86 -2.16 2.95 -6.93
N ASP A 87 -2.18 2.21 -8.03
CA ASP A 87 -2.71 2.70 -9.32
C ASP A 87 -3.30 1.55 -10.13
N ASN A 88 -3.89 1.90 -11.28
CA ASN A 88 -4.55 0.91 -12.13
C ASN A 88 -3.56 -0.07 -12.78
N TYR A 89 -2.32 0.34 -13.06
CA TYR A 89 -1.31 -0.57 -13.56
C TYR A 89 -0.98 -1.65 -12.53
N ASN A 90 -0.78 -1.24 -11.28
CA ASN A 90 -0.55 -2.20 -10.18
C ASN A 90 -1.75 -3.13 -10.03
N TYR A 91 -2.96 -2.57 -10.07
CA TYR A 91 -4.19 -3.34 -9.96
C TYR A 91 -4.27 -4.43 -11.03
N GLU A 92 -4.04 -4.07 -12.30
CA GLU A 92 -4.14 -5.02 -13.40
C GLU A 92 -3.06 -6.10 -13.32
N ASP A 93 -1.82 -5.72 -12.96
CA ASP A 93 -0.74 -6.68 -12.78
C ASP A 93 -1.08 -7.71 -11.71
N ILE A 94 -1.68 -7.26 -10.60
CA ILE A 94 -2.06 -8.14 -9.50
C ILE A 94 -3.18 -9.09 -9.91
N VAL A 95 -4.27 -8.55 -10.50
CA VAL A 95 -5.41 -9.39 -10.87
C VAL A 95 -5.07 -10.37 -11.99
N SER A 96 -4.05 -10.06 -12.81
CA SER A 96 -3.59 -10.99 -13.85
C SER A 96 -3.02 -12.28 -13.25
N LEU A 97 -2.58 -12.25 -11.99
CA LEU A 97 -2.06 -13.41 -11.29
C LEU A 97 -3.14 -14.15 -10.48
N ALA A 98 -4.37 -13.61 -10.44
CA ALA A 98 -5.45 -14.23 -9.69
C ALA A 98 -6.00 -15.43 -10.42
N SER A 99 -6.24 -16.53 -9.68
CA SER A 99 -6.76 -17.78 -10.26
C SER A 99 -8.28 -17.88 -10.21
N ASN A 100 -8.96 -16.97 -9.49
CA ASN A 100 -10.42 -17.00 -9.35
C ASN A 100 -10.95 -15.62 -8.95
N GLU A 101 -12.28 -15.47 -8.98
CA GLU A 101 -12.93 -14.19 -8.64
C GLU A 101 -12.76 -13.82 -7.18
N GLN A 102 -12.71 -14.79 -6.28
CA GLN A 102 -12.51 -14.55 -4.86
C GLN A 102 -11.17 -13.83 -4.60
N HIS A 103 -10.11 -14.23 -5.30
CA HIS A 103 -8.81 -13.57 -5.20
C HIS A 103 -8.86 -12.15 -5.78
N LYS A 104 -9.55 -11.97 -6.93
CA LYS A 104 -9.69 -10.64 -7.53
C LYS A 104 -10.42 -9.66 -6.61
N ASP A 105 -11.41 -10.16 -5.88
CA ASP A 105 -12.22 -9.32 -4.98
C ASP A 105 -11.42 -8.77 -3.80
N LYS A 106 -10.26 -9.36 -3.49
CA LYS A 106 -9.37 -8.86 -2.44
C LYS A 106 -8.60 -7.60 -2.87
N VAL A 107 -8.49 -7.36 -4.17
CA VAL A 107 -7.67 -6.27 -4.70
C VAL A 107 -8.51 -5.01 -4.83
N LYS A 108 -8.04 -3.92 -4.22
CA LYS A 108 -8.72 -2.63 -4.21
C LYS A 108 -7.75 -1.53 -4.60
N LEU A 109 -8.24 -0.53 -5.33
CA LEU A 109 -7.48 0.71 -5.56
C LEU A 109 -7.55 1.55 -4.28
N ILE A 110 -6.40 1.94 -3.76
CA ILE A 110 -6.38 2.64 -2.46
C ILE A 110 -7.13 3.96 -2.49
N LEU A 111 -7.06 4.71 -3.60
CA LEU A 111 -7.74 6.01 -3.69
C LEU A 111 -9.27 5.89 -3.75
N ASN A 112 -9.82 4.71 -4.00
CA ASN A 112 -11.27 4.54 -3.89
C ASN A 112 -11.76 4.69 -2.44
N TYR A 113 -10.87 4.60 -1.47
CA TYR A 113 -11.22 4.91 -0.08
C TYR A 113 -11.21 6.41 0.21
N ALA A 114 -10.48 7.19 -0.57
CA ALA A 114 -10.47 8.65 -0.45
C ALA A 114 -11.57 9.29 -1.30
N ILE A 115 -11.73 8.80 -2.55
CA ILE A 115 -12.70 9.32 -3.53
C ILE A 115 -13.40 8.10 -4.15
N PRO A 116 -14.49 7.62 -3.52
CA PRO A 116 -15.11 6.36 -3.92
C PRO A 116 -15.59 6.31 -5.37
N GLY A 117 -15.31 5.19 -6.04
CA GLY A 117 -15.84 4.89 -7.36
C GLY A 117 -15.17 5.57 -8.53
N GLU A 118 -14.19 6.42 -8.29
CA GLU A 118 -13.53 7.18 -9.38
C GLU A 118 -12.37 6.43 -10.00
N ASN A 119 -11.89 5.36 -9.37
CA ASN A 119 -10.79 4.52 -9.87
C ASN A 119 -9.54 5.32 -10.24
N LEU A 120 -9.16 6.26 -9.37
CA LEU A 120 -8.04 7.15 -9.61
C LEU A 120 -6.70 6.48 -9.29
N ASP A 121 -5.66 6.88 -10.04
CA ASP A 121 -4.30 6.49 -9.75
C ASP A 121 -3.70 7.41 -8.68
N LEU A 122 -3.02 6.83 -7.70
CA LEU A 122 -2.16 7.62 -6.82
C LEU A 122 -0.90 7.96 -7.63
N PRO A 123 -0.56 9.24 -7.79
CA PRO A 123 0.62 9.61 -8.57
C PRO A 123 1.89 8.97 -8.03
N ASP A 124 2.82 8.60 -8.94
CA ASP A 124 4.13 8.11 -8.54
C ASP A 124 5.05 9.30 -8.34
N PRO A 125 5.48 9.59 -7.10
CA PRO A 125 6.29 10.77 -6.82
C PRO A 125 7.76 10.61 -7.22
N TYR A 126 8.19 9.41 -7.59
CA TYR A 126 9.60 9.10 -7.87
C TYR A 126 10.19 10.03 -8.92
N PHE A 127 9.42 10.35 -9.96
CA PHE A 127 9.87 11.20 -11.08
C PHE A 127 9.54 12.68 -10.88
N GLY A 128 8.93 13.05 -9.75
CA GLY A 128 8.57 14.43 -9.43
C GLY A 128 9.49 15.06 -8.41
N GLY A 129 9.18 16.29 -7.98
CA GLY A 129 9.92 16.99 -6.95
C GLY A 129 9.50 16.56 -5.53
N ILE A 130 10.12 17.20 -4.52
CA ILE A 130 9.84 16.90 -3.11
C ILE A 130 8.37 17.11 -2.76
N SER A 131 7.73 18.15 -3.35
CA SER A 131 6.31 18.43 -3.12
C SER A 131 5.40 17.27 -3.52
N GLY A 132 5.82 16.47 -4.50
CA GLY A 132 5.06 15.29 -4.90
C GLY A 132 4.95 14.26 -3.79
N PHE A 133 5.99 14.10 -2.98
CA PHE A 133 5.97 13.18 -1.83
C PHE A 133 5.03 13.66 -0.73
N ASP A 134 4.99 14.97 -0.46
CA ASP A 134 4.07 15.54 0.52
C ASP A 134 2.62 15.34 0.07
N ASP A 135 2.31 15.58 -1.20
CA ASP A 135 0.96 15.41 -1.75
C ASP A 135 0.52 13.95 -1.69
N VAL A 136 1.40 13.04 -2.08
CA VAL A 136 1.13 11.58 -2.01
C VAL A 136 0.88 11.16 -0.56
N TYR A 137 1.69 11.66 0.37
CA TYR A 137 1.51 11.35 1.79
C TYR A 137 0.13 11.80 2.28
N ALA A 138 -0.30 13.01 1.91
CA ALA A 138 -1.61 13.54 2.31
C ALA A 138 -2.76 12.69 1.74
N MET A 139 -2.68 12.31 0.46
CA MET A 139 -3.69 11.46 -0.17
C MET A 139 -3.74 10.08 0.50
N LEU A 140 -2.58 9.48 0.77
CA LEU A 140 -2.50 8.19 1.42
C LEU A 140 -3.05 8.22 2.85
N THR A 141 -2.79 9.31 3.58
CA THR A 141 -3.30 9.45 4.94
C THR A 141 -4.83 9.43 4.94
N LYS A 142 -5.45 10.19 4.05
CA LYS A 142 -6.92 10.21 3.93
C LYS A 142 -7.46 8.83 3.55
N ALA A 143 -6.87 8.21 2.54
CA ALA A 143 -7.31 6.91 2.06
C ALA A 143 -7.15 5.82 3.12
N CYS A 144 -6.02 5.80 3.80
CA CYS A 144 -5.75 4.79 4.83
C CYS A 144 -6.68 4.94 6.04
N ARG A 145 -6.94 6.16 6.49
CA ARG A 145 -7.89 6.39 7.57
C ARG A 145 -9.29 5.92 7.21
N ASN A 146 -9.75 6.26 6.01
CA ASN A 146 -11.05 5.82 5.54
C ASN A 146 -11.12 4.30 5.37
N PHE A 147 -10.04 3.68 4.90
CA PHE A 147 -9.95 2.23 4.79
C PHE A 147 -10.12 1.56 6.15
N VAL A 148 -9.39 2.03 7.15
CA VAL A 148 -9.47 1.48 8.51
C VAL A 148 -10.88 1.62 9.07
N ASP A 149 -11.49 2.80 8.90
CA ASP A 149 -12.83 3.05 9.41
C ASP A 149 -13.88 2.17 8.73
N LYS A 150 -13.76 1.99 7.42
CA LYS A 150 -14.74 1.21 6.64
C LYS A 150 -14.58 -0.29 6.81
N GLU A 151 -13.35 -0.78 6.73
CA GLU A 151 -13.09 -2.22 6.60
C GLU A 151 -12.73 -2.89 7.93
N LEU A 152 -12.11 -2.17 8.86
CA LEU A 152 -11.57 -2.78 10.08
C LEU A 152 -12.40 -2.49 11.33
N LYS A 153 -12.90 -1.26 11.48
CA LYS A 153 -13.64 -0.89 12.69
C LYS A 153 -15.10 -1.33 12.68
N ASN A 154 -15.65 -1.61 11.51
CA ASN A 154 -17.03 -2.06 11.36
C ASN A 154 -17.14 -3.57 11.18
N GLY A 155 -16.02 -4.25 11.32
CA GLY A 155 -15.98 -5.70 11.18
C GLY A 155 -16.38 -6.44 12.43
#